data_04cc166952ab739f59d24a0be19a953d
#
_entry.id   04cc166952ab739f59d24a0be19a953d
#
_cell.length_a   1.000
_cell.length_b   1.000
_cell.length_c   1.000
_cell.angle_alpha   90.00
_cell.angle_beta   90.00
_cell.angle_gamma   90.00
#
_symmetry.space_group_name_H-M   'P 1'
#
loop_
_entity.id
_entity.type
_entity.pdbx_description
1 polymer ?
#
loop_
_entity_poly.entity_id
_entity_poly.type
_entity_poly.pdbx_seq_one_letter_code
_entity_poly.pdbx_strand_id
1 'polypeptide(L)'
;STLSSSSAASDVYKRQIEVRDLHKSFGDNHVLKGIDLTVDDGEVIAVIGPSGSGKSTLLRCLNKLEEPTSGHVIVDGVDLTDKSVKLDEVRQRIGMVFQHFNLFPHMTVLENITLAPVELGKLSKAEAKERALALLDRVGLAEKADAKPASLSGGQKQRVAIARALAMDPEIMLFDEATSALDPEMVGEVLQVIRDLASGGMTMVLVTHEMGFAREVSGRTVFMDGGVVVEEAPPAELFGAPKNERLKDFLSKVL
;
A
#
# COMPACT_ATOMS: atom_id res chain seq x y z
N SER A 1 -8.27 -19.01 50.72
CA SER A 1 -8.15 -17.76 49.95
C SER A 1 -7.13 -17.96 48.86
N THR A 2 -7.60 -18.33 47.69
CA THR A 2 -6.81 -18.45 46.48
C THR A 2 -7.17 -17.30 45.57
N LEU A 3 -6.24 -16.36 45.40
CA LEU A 3 -6.34 -15.28 44.47
C LEU A 3 -6.12 -15.86 43.05
N SER A 4 -7.16 -15.86 42.26
CA SER A 4 -7.12 -16.11 40.83
C SER A 4 -6.49 -14.90 40.16
N SER A 5 -5.25 -15.02 39.70
CA SER A 5 -4.64 -14.07 38.80
C SER A 5 -5.25 -14.25 37.40
N SER A 6 -6.23 -13.44 37.06
CA SER A 6 -6.67 -13.23 35.70
C SER A 6 -5.51 -12.64 34.91
N SER A 7 -4.80 -13.46 34.13
CA SER A 7 -3.88 -12.95 33.11
C SER A 7 -4.73 -12.41 31.97
N ALA A 8 -4.89 -11.10 31.92
CA ALA A 8 -5.29 -10.43 30.71
C ALA A 8 -4.16 -10.67 29.69
N ALA A 9 -4.38 -11.60 28.78
CA ALA A 9 -3.60 -11.67 27.56
C ALA A 9 -3.90 -10.37 26.80
N SER A 10 -3.00 -9.41 26.92
CA SER A 10 -2.95 -8.30 25.97
C SER A 10 -2.67 -8.93 24.61
N ASP A 11 -3.62 -8.85 23.69
CA ASP A 11 -3.37 -9.09 22.27
C ASP A 11 -2.26 -8.09 21.86
N VAL A 12 -1.03 -8.60 21.86
CA VAL A 12 0.14 -7.86 21.38
C VAL A 12 0.03 -7.92 19.87
N TYR A 13 -0.69 -6.95 19.27
CA TYR A 13 -0.65 -6.74 17.83
C TYR A 13 0.81 -6.59 17.42
N LYS A 14 1.26 -7.48 16.54
CA LYS A 14 2.63 -7.44 16.03
C LYS A 14 2.72 -6.26 15.07
N ARG A 15 3.46 -5.24 15.44
CA ARG A 15 3.75 -4.12 14.53
C ARG A 15 4.49 -4.63 13.31
N GLN A 16 3.92 -4.41 12.15
CA GLN A 16 4.52 -4.83 10.89
C GLN A 16 5.30 -3.70 10.23
N ILE A 17 4.81 -2.46 10.35
CA ILE A 17 5.55 -1.27 9.93
C ILE A 17 5.64 -0.30 11.11
N GLU A 18 6.82 0.26 11.34
CA GLU A 18 7.04 1.34 12.30
C GLU A 18 7.91 2.42 11.68
N VAL A 19 7.42 3.64 11.67
CA VAL A 19 8.11 4.84 11.20
C VAL A 19 8.36 5.74 12.40
N ARG A 20 9.59 6.20 12.58
CA ARG A 20 9.99 7.04 13.70
C ARG A 20 10.71 8.27 13.19
N ASP A 21 10.19 9.44 13.52
CA ASP A 21 10.77 10.76 13.20
C ASP A 21 11.27 10.86 11.76
N LEU A 22 10.45 10.42 10.80
CA LEU A 22 10.85 10.30 9.40
C LEU A 22 10.88 11.67 8.73
N HIS A 23 12.05 12.04 8.20
CA HIS A 23 12.25 13.23 7.40
C HIS A 23 12.69 12.89 5.98
N LYS A 24 12.18 13.66 5.02
CA LYS A 24 12.62 13.60 3.63
C LYS A 24 12.71 14.99 3.02
N SER A 25 13.89 15.31 2.49
CA SER A 25 14.13 16.51 1.71
C SER A 25 14.60 16.17 0.31
N PHE A 26 14.20 16.97 -0.67
CA PHE A 26 14.72 16.99 -2.03
C PHE A 26 15.40 18.35 -2.27
N GLY A 27 16.73 18.38 -2.15
CA GLY A 27 17.45 19.64 -2.06
C GLY A 27 16.95 20.47 -0.87
N ASP A 28 16.55 21.71 -1.11
CA ASP A 28 16.04 22.61 -0.08
C ASP A 28 14.55 22.38 0.27
N ASN A 29 13.86 21.53 -0.49
CA ASN A 29 12.44 21.26 -0.26
C ASN A 29 12.24 20.15 0.76
N HIS A 30 11.85 20.51 1.98
CA HIS A 30 11.57 19.58 3.08
C HIS A 30 10.13 19.07 2.96
N VAL A 31 9.97 17.83 2.48
CA VAL A 31 8.68 17.20 2.12
C VAL A 31 8.07 16.44 3.30
N LEU A 32 8.84 15.62 4.02
CA LEU A 32 8.39 14.96 5.25
C LEU A 32 9.12 15.58 6.44
N LYS A 33 8.37 15.89 7.49
CA LYS A 33 8.84 16.75 8.59
C LYS A 33 8.62 16.11 9.97
N GLY A 34 9.20 14.92 10.17
CA GLY A 34 9.06 14.16 11.41
C GLY A 34 7.75 13.39 11.45
N ILE A 35 7.63 12.37 10.58
CA ILE A 35 6.46 11.48 10.56
C ILE A 35 6.71 10.32 11.53
N ASP A 36 5.77 10.13 12.45
CA ASP A 36 5.63 8.92 13.25
C ASP A 36 4.38 8.17 12.77
N LEU A 37 4.51 6.87 12.49
CA LEU A 37 3.42 6.04 12.01
C LEU A 37 3.67 4.58 12.37
N THR A 38 2.65 3.86 12.77
CA THR A 38 2.70 2.40 12.95
C THR A 38 1.62 1.74 12.12
N VAL A 39 1.87 0.51 11.65
CA VAL A 39 0.86 -0.34 11.01
C VAL A 39 0.98 -1.73 11.61
N ASP A 40 -0.11 -2.24 12.13
CA ASP A 40 -0.16 -3.57 12.72
C ASP A 40 -0.40 -4.65 11.65
N ASP A 41 -0.05 -5.89 11.96
CA ASP A 41 -0.29 -7.03 11.07
C ASP A 41 -1.78 -7.18 10.77
N GLY A 42 -2.14 -7.31 9.49
CA GLY A 42 -3.52 -7.34 9.01
C GLY A 42 -4.26 -5.99 9.04
N GLU A 43 -3.60 -4.90 9.46
CA GLU A 43 -4.22 -3.58 9.47
C GLU A 43 -4.24 -2.95 8.06
N VAL A 44 -5.35 -2.30 7.75
CA VAL A 44 -5.50 -1.46 6.56
C VAL A 44 -5.55 0.00 6.99
N ILE A 45 -4.56 0.79 6.59
CA ILE A 45 -4.57 2.24 6.81
C ILE A 45 -4.77 2.99 5.50
N ALA A 46 -5.60 4.04 5.53
CA ALA A 46 -5.74 4.97 4.42
C ALA A 46 -5.03 6.29 4.74
N VAL A 47 -4.16 6.75 3.84
CA VAL A 47 -3.48 8.04 3.94
C VAL A 47 -4.13 9.00 2.97
N ILE A 48 -4.76 10.05 3.49
CA ILE A 48 -5.47 11.08 2.73
C ILE A 48 -4.85 12.47 2.96
N GLY A 49 -5.18 13.41 2.11
CA GLY A 49 -4.71 14.79 2.21
C GLY A 49 -4.54 15.46 0.86
N PRO A 50 -4.28 16.78 0.83
CA PRO A 50 -4.12 17.53 -0.41
C PRO A 50 -2.91 17.05 -1.23
N SER A 51 -2.90 17.39 -2.54
CA SER A 51 -1.75 17.15 -3.39
C SER A 51 -0.52 17.90 -2.83
N GLY A 52 0.64 17.24 -2.90
CA GLY A 52 1.88 17.79 -2.36
C GLY A 52 2.05 17.68 -0.85
N SER A 53 1.14 17.05 -0.10
CA SER A 53 1.29 16.86 1.36
C SER A 53 2.33 15.80 1.77
N GLY A 54 2.95 15.09 0.83
CA GLY A 54 3.99 14.10 1.10
C GLY A 54 3.54 12.65 1.13
N LYS A 55 2.26 12.32 0.87
CA LYS A 55 1.69 10.95 0.96
C LYS A 55 2.46 9.91 0.14
N SER A 56 2.65 10.15 -1.16
CA SER A 56 3.42 9.24 -2.03
C SER A 56 4.88 9.15 -1.63
N THR A 57 5.46 10.24 -1.12
CA THR A 57 6.84 10.24 -0.59
C THR A 57 6.93 9.36 0.66
N LEU A 58 5.99 9.50 1.60
CA LEU A 58 5.91 8.62 2.77
C LEU A 58 5.82 7.17 2.32
N LEU A 59 4.86 6.84 1.44
CA LEU A 59 4.66 5.47 0.96
C LEU A 59 5.94 4.88 0.34
N ARG A 60 6.67 5.66 -0.46
CA ARG A 60 7.92 5.24 -1.11
C ARG A 60 9.10 5.12 -0.12
N CYS A 61 9.04 5.80 1.01
CA CYS A 61 10.00 5.58 2.09
C CYS A 61 9.76 4.24 2.80
N LEU A 62 8.51 3.73 2.87
CA LEU A 62 8.19 2.47 3.55
C LEU A 62 8.87 1.24 2.92
N ASN A 63 9.18 1.29 1.63
CA ASN A 63 9.96 0.25 0.94
C ASN A 63 11.34 0.74 0.47
N LYS A 64 11.75 1.93 0.96
CA LYS A 64 13.01 2.59 0.63
C LYS A 64 13.23 2.77 -0.89
N LEU A 65 12.16 2.95 -1.68
CA LEU A 65 12.27 3.49 -3.04
C LEU A 65 12.69 4.96 -3.01
N GLU A 66 12.29 5.68 -1.94
CA GLU A 66 12.85 6.97 -1.58
C GLU A 66 13.69 6.80 -0.32
N GLU A 67 14.97 7.18 -0.39
CA GLU A 67 15.86 7.18 0.76
C GLU A 67 15.44 8.26 1.75
N PRO A 68 15.12 7.95 3.01
CA PRO A 68 14.92 8.95 4.06
C PRO A 68 16.13 9.87 4.23
N THR A 69 15.88 11.14 4.52
CA THR A 69 16.96 12.07 4.90
C THR A 69 17.42 11.81 6.33
N SER A 70 16.47 11.52 7.23
CA SER A 70 16.71 11.06 8.61
C SER A 70 15.48 10.34 9.15
N GLY A 71 15.59 9.79 10.36
CA GLY A 71 14.56 8.97 10.97
C GLY A 71 14.70 7.49 10.60
N HIS A 72 13.72 6.68 10.99
CA HIS A 72 13.77 5.24 10.84
C HIS A 72 12.50 4.69 10.18
N VAL A 73 12.67 3.68 9.34
CA VAL A 73 11.58 2.86 8.78
C VAL A 73 11.89 1.41 9.09
N ILE A 74 11.07 0.81 9.94
CA ILE A 74 11.25 -0.55 10.43
C ILE A 74 10.11 -1.39 9.89
N VAL A 75 10.43 -2.49 9.20
CA VAL A 75 9.48 -3.45 8.66
C VAL A 75 9.78 -4.83 9.23
N ASP A 76 8.80 -5.45 9.89
CA ASP A 76 8.95 -6.72 10.61
C ASP A 76 10.19 -6.76 11.53
N GLY A 77 10.47 -5.66 12.21
CA GLY A 77 11.62 -5.53 13.10
C GLY A 77 12.95 -5.25 12.41
N VAL A 78 12.97 -5.14 11.07
CA VAL A 78 14.18 -4.81 10.29
C VAL A 78 14.18 -3.32 9.95
N ASP A 79 15.15 -2.58 10.45
CA ASP A 79 15.33 -1.15 10.14
C ASP A 79 15.93 -0.98 8.74
N LEU A 80 15.13 -0.52 7.78
CA LEU A 80 15.54 -0.30 6.39
C LEU A 80 16.56 0.82 6.24
N THR A 81 16.74 1.68 7.24
CA THR A 81 17.72 2.77 7.21
C THR A 81 19.13 2.29 7.57
N ASP A 82 19.26 1.10 8.17
CA ASP A 82 20.54 0.46 8.41
C ASP A 82 21.18 0.03 7.07
N LYS A 83 22.43 0.45 6.86
CA LYS A 83 23.20 0.15 5.63
C LYS A 83 23.58 -1.33 5.47
N SER A 84 23.54 -2.10 6.55
CA SER A 84 23.82 -3.54 6.53
C SER A 84 22.65 -4.39 6.01
N VAL A 85 21.44 -3.82 5.92
CA VAL A 85 20.23 -4.54 5.52
C VAL A 85 20.24 -4.84 4.02
N LYS A 86 19.96 -6.07 3.69
CA LYS A 86 19.73 -6.52 2.31
C LYS A 86 18.34 -6.11 1.84
N LEU A 87 18.21 -4.90 1.34
CA LEU A 87 16.94 -4.30 0.92
C LEU A 87 16.13 -5.15 -0.04
N ASP A 88 16.79 -5.87 -0.95
CA ASP A 88 16.10 -6.69 -1.93
C ASP A 88 15.37 -7.88 -1.29
N GLU A 89 15.87 -8.41 -0.16
CA GLU A 89 15.18 -9.46 0.60
C GLU A 89 13.91 -8.90 1.27
N VAL A 90 13.97 -7.69 1.84
CA VAL A 90 12.82 -7.04 2.48
C VAL A 90 11.79 -6.61 1.43
N ARG A 91 12.22 -6.02 0.32
CA ARG A 91 11.32 -5.59 -0.77
C ARG A 91 10.53 -6.72 -1.40
N GLN A 92 11.06 -7.95 -1.37
CA GLN A 92 10.32 -9.12 -1.85
C GLN A 92 9.07 -9.44 -1.03
N ARG A 93 8.98 -8.92 0.21
CA ARG A 93 7.84 -9.09 1.13
C ARG A 93 6.87 -7.91 1.08
N ILE A 94 7.22 -6.85 0.32
CA ILE A 94 6.41 -5.64 0.18
C ILE A 94 5.99 -5.48 -1.28
N GLY A 95 4.73 -5.71 -1.57
CA GLY A 95 4.14 -5.41 -2.86
C GLY A 95 3.85 -3.92 -2.99
N MET A 96 4.08 -3.35 -4.17
CA MET A 96 3.75 -1.95 -4.44
C MET A 96 3.02 -1.80 -5.77
N VAL A 97 1.91 -1.06 -5.73
CA VAL A 97 1.08 -0.70 -6.87
C VAL A 97 1.12 0.80 -7.03
N PHE A 98 1.53 1.26 -8.21
CA PHE A 98 1.71 2.67 -8.52
C PHE A 98 0.48 3.26 -9.23
N GLN A 99 0.38 4.58 -9.24
CA GLN A 99 -0.59 5.34 -10.02
C GLN A 99 -0.51 5.01 -11.53
N HIS A 100 0.70 4.90 -12.07
CA HIS A 100 0.94 4.38 -13.41
C HIS A 100 1.25 2.89 -13.31
N PHE A 101 0.64 2.10 -14.17
CA PHE A 101 0.62 0.64 -14.12
C PHE A 101 2.01 -0.01 -14.16
N ASN A 102 2.99 0.66 -14.77
CA ASN A 102 4.40 0.24 -14.88
C ASN A 102 4.57 -1.20 -15.42
N LEU A 103 3.68 -1.63 -16.31
CA LEU A 103 3.81 -2.93 -16.98
C LEU A 103 4.88 -2.86 -18.06
N PHE A 104 5.61 -3.96 -18.24
CA PHE A 104 6.56 -4.11 -19.32
C PHE A 104 5.81 -4.23 -20.66
N PRO A 105 5.89 -3.25 -21.57
CA PRO A 105 5.01 -3.19 -22.74
C PRO A 105 5.32 -4.26 -23.79
N HIS A 106 6.53 -4.80 -23.81
CA HIS A 106 7.00 -5.85 -24.72
C HIS A 106 6.68 -7.26 -24.25
N MET A 107 6.28 -7.41 -22.98
CA MET A 107 5.90 -8.69 -22.36
C MET A 107 4.37 -8.89 -22.38
N THR A 108 3.92 -10.14 -22.41
CA THR A 108 2.51 -10.48 -22.19
C THR A 108 2.11 -10.22 -20.73
N VAL A 109 0.82 -10.29 -20.44
CA VAL A 109 0.28 -10.21 -19.08
C VAL A 109 0.88 -11.30 -18.21
N LEU A 110 0.91 -12.53 -18.68
CA LEU A 110 1.48 -13.68 -17.98
C LEU A 110 2.97 -13.47 -17.68
N GLU A 111 3.75 -13.02 -18.68
CA GLU A 111 5.17 -12.74 -18.50
C GLU A 111 5.42 -11.61 -17.50
N ASN A 112 4.61 -10.55 -17.50
CA ASN A 112 4.69 -9.48 -16.49
C ASN A 112 4.52 -10.00 -15.07
N ILE A 113 3.63 -10.98 -14.85
CA ILE A 113 3.33 -11.51 -13.52
C ILE A 113 4.40 -12.54 -13.10
N THR A 114 4.88 -13.36 -14.02
CA THR A 114 5.79 -14.47 -13.72
C THR A 114 7.26 -14.06 -13.64
N LEU A 115 7.64 -12.89 -14.19
CA LEU A 115 9.03 -12.48 -14.30
C LEU A 115 9.74 -12.47 -12.94
N ALA A 116 9.25 -11.71 -11.99
CA ALA A 116 9.93 -11.52 -10.70
C ALA A 116 10.07 -12.80 -9.88
N PRO A 117 9.01 -13.61 -9.66
CA PRO A 117 9.15 -14.84 -8.89
C PRO A 117 10.09 -15.88 -9.55
N VAL A 118 10.21 -15.89 -10.88
CA VAL A 118 11.13 -16.78 -11.58
C VAL A 118 12.57 -16.27 -11.52
N GLU A 119 12.81 -15.00 -11.86
CA GLU A 119 14.16 -14.41 -11.90
C GLU A 119 14.80 -14.36 -10.49
N LEU A 120 14.01 -14.19 -9.45
CA LEU A 120 14.48 -14.23 -8.07
C LEU A 120 14.55 -15.64 -7.47
N GLY A 121 14.26 -16.68 -8.28
CA GLY A 121 14.36 -18.08 -7.87
C GLY A 121 13.36 -18.52 -6.80
N LYS A 122 12.28 -17.76 -6.60
CA LYS A 122 11.21 -18.11 -5.64
C LYS A 122 10.34 -19.25 -6.15
N LEU A 123 10.07 -19.27 -7.45
CA LEU A 123 9.21 -20.26 -8.10
C LEU A 123 9.88 -20.77 -9.38
N SER A 124 9.65 -22.04 -9.70
CA SER A 124 9.92 -22.55 -11.04
C SER A 124 8.99 -21.90 -12.07
N LYS A 125 9.33 -21.98 -13.35
CA LYS A 125 8.48 -21.45 -14.44
C LYS A 125 7.06 -22.05 -14.43
N ALA A 126 6.94 -23.32 -14.08
CA ALA A 126 5.65 -24.02 -14.03
C ALA A 126 4.80 -23.51 -12.86
N GLU A 127 5.36 -23.42 -11.66
CA GLU A 127 4.69 -22.90 -10.46
C GLU A 127 4.30 -21.43 -10.63
N ALA A 128 5.20 -20.61 -11.18
CA ALA A 128 4.93 -19.20 -11.44
C ALA A 128 3.78 -19.02 -12.45
N LYS A 129 3.71 -19.86 -13.50
CA LYS A 129 2.60 -19.84 -14.46
C LYS A 129 1.27 -20.22 -13.80
N GLU A 130 1.24 -21.30 -13.02
CA GLU A 130 0.04 -21.74 -12.30
C GLU A 130 -0.46 -20.64 -11.36
N ARG A 131 0.44 -20.07 -10.55
CA ARG A 131 0.14 -18.96 -9.64
C ARG A 131 -0.37 -17.73 -10.38
N ALA A 132 0.26 -17.35 -11.50
CA ALA A 132 -0.13 -16.19 -12.29
C ALA A 132 -1.53 -16.37 -12.88
N LEU A 133 -1.88 -17.56 -13.37
CA LEU A 133 -3.22 -17.86 -13.88
C LEU A 133 -4.28 -17.79 -12.77
N ALA A 134 -3.99 -18.30 -11.59
CA ALA A 134 -4.89 -18.18 -10.43
C ALA A 134 -5.07 -16.71 -9.99
N LEU A 135 -4.01 -15.91 -10.02
CA LEU A 135 -4.11 -14.47 -9.71
C LEU A 135 -4.88 -13.71 -10.79
N LEU A 136 -4.71 -14.06 -12.07
CA LEU A 136 -5.49 -13.48 -13.17
C LEU A 136 -6.97 -13.81 -13.05
N ASP A 137 -7.31 -15.02 -12.66
CA ASP A 137 -8.70 -15.41 -12.39
C ASP A 137 -9.28 -14.59 -11.24
N ARG A 138 -8.52 -14.46 -10.13
CA ARG A 138 -8.91 -13.64 -8.96
C ARG A 138 -9.18 -12.18 -9.30
N VAL A 139 -8.45 -11.59 -10.26
CA VAL A 139 -8.68 -10.21 -10.71
C VAL A 139 -9.59 -10.10 -11.94
N GLY A 140 -10.25 -11.19 -12.36
CA GLY A 140 -11.21 -11.25 -13.46
C GLY A 140 -10.59 -11.04 -14.84
N LEU A 141 -9.36 -11.55 -15.07
CA LEU A 141 -8.60 -11.38 -16.31
C LEU A 141 -7.96 -12.68 -16.82
N ALA A 142 -8.55 -13.83 -16.49
CA ALA A 142 -8.00 -15.15 -16.87
C ALA A 142 -7.76 -15.29 -18.39
N GLU A 143 -8.69 -14.75 -19.21
CA GLU A 143 -8.61 -14.79 -20.67
C GLU A 143 -7.56 -13.83 -21.28
N LYS A 144 -6.95 -12.96 -20.47
CA LYS A 144 -5.96 -11.96 -20.91
C LYS A 144 -4.51 -12.39 -20.74
N ALA A 145 -4.23 -13.62 -20.32
CA ALA A 145 -2.89 -14.11 -20.02
C ALA A 145 -1.87 -13.84 -21.14
N ASP A 146 -2.26 -14.11 -22.39
CA ASP A 146 -1.41 -13.95 -23.58
C ASP A 146 -1.49 -12.54 -24.21
N ALA A 147 -2.37 -11.67 -23.69
CA ALA A 147 -2.51 -10.30 -24.17
C ALA A 147 -1.27 -9.44 -23.81
N LYS A 148 -1.04 -8.39 -24.60
CA LYS A 148 -0.02 -7.38 -24.29
C LYS A 148 -0.65 -6.16 -23.63
N PRO A 149 0.08 -5.41 -22.78
CA PRO A 149 -0.43 -4.24 -22.10
C PRO A 149 -1.10 -3.21 -23.03
N ALA A 150 -0.62 -3.07 -24.26
CA ALA A 150 -1.18 -2.13 -25.24
C ALA A 150 -2.64 -2.40 -25.60
N SER A 151 -3.11 -3.64 -25.48
CA SER A 151 -4.50 -4.05 -25.79
C SER A 151 -5.44 -4.00 -24.57
N LEU A 152 -4.95 -3.58 -23.40
CA LEU A 152 -5.71 -3.54 -22.16
C LEU A 152 -6.25 -2.13 -21.87
N SER A 153 -7.43 -2.05 -21.26
CA SER A 153 -7.93 -0.81 -20.65
C SER A 153 -7.08 -0.39 -19.44
N GLY A 154 -7.23 0.84 -18.98
CA GLY A 154 -6.54 1.34 -17.79
C GLY A 154 -6.82 0.47 -16.55
N GLY A 155 -8.10 0.16 -16.28
CA GLY A 155 -8.49 -0.69 -15.16
C GLY A 155 -7.95 -2.11 -15.26
N GLN A 156 -7.92 -2.69 -16.48
CA GLN A 156 -7.29 -3.99 -16.70
C GLN A 156 -5.78 -3.96 -16.43
N LYS A 157 -5.07 -2.93 -16.91
CA LYS A 157 -3.63 -2.75 -16.61
C LYS A 157 -3.36 -2.66 -15.12
N GLN A 158 -4.22 -1.95 -14.39
CA GLN A 158 -4.06 -1.79 -12.95
C GLN A 158 -4.31 -3.12 -12.22
N ARG A 159 -5.33 -3.88 -12.60
CA ARG A 159 -5.57 -5.21 -12.03
C ARG A 159 -4.43 -6.19 -12.33
N VAL A 160 -3.82 -6.11 -13.52
CA VAL A 160 -2.58 -6.86 -13.82
C VAL A 160 -1.42 -6.41 -12.93
N ALA A 161 -1.26 -5.10 -12.68
CA ALA A 161 -0.22 -4.59 -11.78
C ALA A 161 -0.40 -5.09 -10.34
N ILE A 162 -1.66 -5.18 -9.86
CA ILE A 162 -1.98 -5.79 -8.56
C ILE A 162 -1.63 -7.28 -8.57
N ALA A 163 -2.04 -8.04 -9.58
CA ALA A 163 -1.72 -9.47 -9.71
C ALA A 163 -0.21 -9.71 -9.74
N ARG A 164 0.55 -8.86 -10.45
CA ARG A 164 2.01 -8.90 -10.49
C ARG A 164 2.63 -8.68 -9.10
N ALA A 165 2.14 -7.73 -8.33
CA ALA A 165 2.63 -7.50 -6.97
C ALA A 165 2.33 -8.72 -6.07
N LEU A 166 1.13 -9.29 -6.16
CA LEU A 166 0.72 -10.47 -5.40
C LEU A 166 1.48 -11.74 -5.77
N ALA A 167 2.05 -11.83 -6.98
CA ALA A 167 2.80 -13.00 -7.42
C ALA A 167 4.04 -13.29 -6.58
N MET A 168 4.58 -12.25 -5.92
CA MET A 168 5.71 -12.35 -5.00
C MET A 168 5.33 -12.87 -3.61
N ASP A 169 4.04 -13.07 -3.31
CA ASP A 169 3.53 -13.45 -1.99
C ASP A 169 3.90 -12.44 -0.90
N PRO A 170 3.55 -11.17 -1.10
CA PRO A 170 3.93 -10.13 -0.16
C PRO A 170 3.13 -10.22 1.13
N GLU A 171 3.74 -9.82 2.24
CA GLU A 171 3.10 -9.68 3.54
C GLU A 171 2.42 -8.30 3.70
N ILE A 172 2.91 -7.31 2.94
CA ILE A 172 2.43 -5.93 2.95
C ILE A 172 2.15 -5.48 1.52
N MET A 173 1.04 -4.77 1.32
CA MET A 173 0.73 -4.11 0.05
C MET A 173 0.65 -2.59 0.20
N LEU A 174 1.40 -1.89 -0.62
CA LEU A 174 1.42 -0.43 -0.70
C LEU A 174 0.72 0.03 -1.98
N PHE A 175 -0.27 0.93 -1.88
CA PHE A 175 -1.00 1.46 -3.02
C PHE A 175 -0.81 2.97 -3.12
N ASP A 176 -0.13 3.44 -4.17
CA ASP A 176 0.14 4.85 -4.46
C ASP A 176 -0.87 5.36 -5.49
N GLU A 177 -2.02 5.89 -5.01
CA GLU A 177 -3.08 6.45 -5.85
C GLU A 177 -3.51 5.52 -7.02
N ALA A 178 -3.77 4.26 -6.72
CA ALA A 178 -3.98 3.21 -7.71
C ALA A 178 -5.16 3.43 -8.68
N THR A 179 -6.03 4.40 -8.44
CA THR A 179 -7.19 4.73 -9.29
C THR A 179 -7.09 6.08 -10.01
N SER A 180 -6.16 6.96 -9.61
CA SER A 180 -6.13 8.34 -10.11
C SER A 180 -5.82 8.49 -11.61
N ALA A 181 -5.26 7.46 -12.26
CA ALA A 181 -5.00 7.45 -13.70
C ALA A 181 -6.09 6.70 -14.49
N LEU A 182 -7.23 6.38 -13.87
CA LEU A 182 -8.32 5.61 -14.48
C LEU A 182 -9.52 6.48 -14.84
N ASP A 183 -10.22 6.07 -15.89
CA ASP A 183 -11.56 6.60 -16.15
C ASP A 183 -12.52 6.17 -15.03
N PRO A 184 -13.49 7.02 -14.64
CA PRO A 184 -14.41 6.73 -13.53
C PRO A 184 -15.14 5.39 -13.63
N GLU A 185 -15.48 4.95 -14.85
CA GLU A 185 -16.16 3.68 -15.10
C GLU A 185 -15.30 2.46 -14.73
N MET A 186 -13.96 2.62 -14.68
CA MET A 186 -13.01 1.53 -14.41
C MET A 186 -12.56 1.48 -12.94
N VAL A 187 -12.83 2.53 -12.17
CA VAL A 187 -12.40 2.66 -10.77
C VAL A 187 -13.00 1.55 -9.91
N GLY A 188 -14.29 1.28 -10.09
CA GLY A 188 -15.03 0.31 -9.27
C GLY A 188 -14.42 -1.09 -9.26
N GLU A 189 -13.99 -1.59 -10.42
CA GLU A 189 -13.39 -2.93 -10.55
C GLU A 189 -12.04 -3.04 -9.82
N VAL A 190 -11.21 -1.98 -9.87
CA VAL A 190 -9.92 -1.95 -9.16
C VAL A 190 -10.14 -1.86 -7.65
N LEU A 191 -11.07 -1.01 -7.20
CA LEU A 191 -11.42 -0.88 -5.79
C LEU A 191 -11.99 -2.19 -5.23
N GLN A 192 -12.75 -2.96 -6.04
CA GLN A 192 -13.26 -4.27 -5.61
C GLN A 192 -12.13 -5.24 -5.31
N VAL A 193 -11.11 -5.31 -6.18
CA VAL A 193 -9.93 -6.17 -5.93
C VAL A 193 -9.23 -5.76 -4.62
N ILE A 194 -9.08 -4.47 -4.35
CA ILE A 194 -8.45 -3.99 -3.11
C ILE A 194 -9.32 -4.32 -1.88
N ARG A 195 -10.68 -4.23 -1.98
CA ARG A 195 -11.59 -4.67 -0.91
C ARG A 195 -11.42 -6.17 -0.59
N ASP A 196 -11.31 -6.99 -1.62
CA ASP A 196 -11.16 -8.43 -1.45
C ASP A 196 -9.83 -8.76 -0.76
N LEU A 197 -8.76 -8.00 -1.02
CA LEU A 197 -7.49 -8.12 -0.33
C LEU A 197 -7.60 -7.70 1.14
N ALA A 198 -8.29 -6.58 1.43
CA ALA A 198 -8.53 -6.10 2.78
C ALA A 198 -9.31 -7.13 3.60
N SER A 199 -10.38 -7.67 3.03
CA SER A 199 -11.21 -8.69 3.66
C SER A 199 -10.47 -10.01 3.90
N GLY A 200 -9.42 -10.27 3.11
CA GLY A 200 -8.50 -11.40 3.26
C GLY A 200 -7.45 -11.23 4.36
N GLY A 201 -7.45 -10.11 5.09
CA GLY A 201 -6.51 -9.85 6.19
C GLY A 201 -5.12 -9.38 5.73
N MET A 202 -5.00 -8.86 4.50
CA MET A 202 -3.74 -8.29 3.99
C MET A 202 -3.43 -6.98 4.69
N THR A 203 -2.20 -6.84 5.19
CA THR A 203 -1.72 -5.54 5.69
C THR A 203 -1.54 -4.57 4.54
N MET A 204 -2.15 -3.39 4.63
CA MET A 204 -2.13 -2.44 3.52
C MET A 204 -1.96 -0.98 3.96
N VAL A 205 -1.19 -0.23 3.17
CA VAL A 205 -1.13 1.23 3.25
C VAL A 205 -1.64 1.80 1.92
N LEU A 206 -2.76 2.53 1.97
CA LEU A 206 -3.47 3.05 0.82
C LEU A 206 -3.35 4.56 0.75
N VAL A 207 -2.63 5.11 -0.22
CA VAL A 207 -2.75 6.53 -0.58
C VAL A 207 -3.88 6.65 -1.60
N THR A 208 -4.94 7.38 -1.28
CA THR A 208 -6.13 7.47 -2.14
C THR A 208 -6.82 8.82 -2.06
N HIS A 209 -7.48 9.20 -3.14
CA HIS A 209 -8.44 10.31 -3.22
C HIS A 209 -9.90 9.85 -3.17
N GLU A 210 -10.14 8.54 -3.09
CA GLU A 210 -11.46 7.94 -3.01
C GLU A 210 -11.94 7.92 -1.54
N MET A 211 -12.52 9.03 -1.05
CA MET A 211 -12.87 9.18 0.37
C MET A 211 -13.90 8.15 0.85
N GLY A 212 -14.87 7.81 -0.01
CA GLY A 212 -15.86 6.78 0.29
C GLY A 212 -15.22 5.41 0.47
N PHE A 213 -14.26 5.08 -0.39
CA PHE A 213 -13.50 3.83 -0.32
C PHE A 213 -12.58 3.80 0.92
N ALA A 214 -11.84 4.88 1.18
CA ALA A 214 -11.00 4.97 2.39
C ALA A 214 -11.82 4.72 3.65
N ARG A 215 -13.02 5.34 3.75
CA ARG A 215 -13.94 5.15 4.87
C ARG A 215 -14.45 3.72 5.03
N GLU A 216 -14.64 3.02 3.91
CA GLU A 216 -15.17 1.66 3.89
C GLU A 216 -14.13 0.60 4.28
N VAL A 217 -12.91 0.71 3.74
CA VAL A 217 -11.93 -0.40 3.81
C VAL A 217 -10.88 -0.24 4.90
N SER A 218 -10.61 0.98 5.37
CA SER A 218 -9.55 1.17 6.36
C SER A 218 -10.06 1.00 7.79
N GLY A 219 -9.20 0.39 8.64
CA GLY A 219 -9.40 0.39 10.09
C GLY A 219 -9.02 1.72 10.71
N ARG A 220 -8.09 2.45 10.08
CA ARG A 220 -7.60 3.76 10.50
C ARG A 220 -7.28 4.64 9.29
N THR A 221 -7.62 5.92 9.41
CA THR A 221 -7.32 6.92 8.38
C THR A 221 -6.35 7.95 8.94
N VAL A 222 -5.34 8.30 8.15
CA VAL A 222 -4.29 9.27 8.47
C VAL A 222 -4.44 10.45 7.54
N PHE A 223 -4.67 11.65 8.07
CA PHE A 223 -4.70 12.88 7.31
C PHE A 223 -3.34 13.57 7.37
N MET A 224 -2.74 13.77 6.20
CA MET A 224 -1.47 14.48 6.04
C MET A 224 -1.68 15.84 5.38
N ASP A 225 -1.01 16.86 5.91
CA ASP A 225 -0.89 18.17 5.27
C ASP A 225 0.47 18.81 5.59
N GLY A 226 1.05 19.52 4.62
CA GLY A 226 2.32 20.22 4.80
C GLY A 226 3.51 19.37 5.23
N GLY A 227 3.48 18.07 5.01
CA GLY A 227 4.56 17.13 5.34
C GLY A 227 4.48 16.52 6.74
N VAL A 228 3.37 16.68 7.45
CA VAL A 228 3.16 16.11 8.79
C VAL A 228 1.85 15.33 8.84
N VAL A 229 1.73 14.41 9.79
CA VAL A 229 0.44 13.82 10.18
C VAL A 229 -0.29 14.85 11.04
N VAL A 230 -1.45 15.29 10.57
CA VAL A 230 -2.27 16.33 11.23
C VAL A 230 -3.30 15.70 12.16
N GLU A 231 -3.93 14.62 11.71
CA GLU A 231 -4.91 13.86 12.48
C GLU A 231 -4.93 12.41 12.01
N GLU A 232 -5.05 11.49 12.96
CA GLU A 232 -5.34 10.09 12.68
C GLU A 232 -6.43 9.57 13.61
N ALA A 233 -7.35 8.79 13.06
CA ALA A 233 -8.46 8.20 13.82
C ALA A 233 -9.13 7.07 13.01
N PRO A 234 -9.98 6.26 13.65
CA PRO A 234 -10.89 5.39 12.92
C PRO A 234 -11.73 6.19 11.91
N PRO A 235 -12.07 5.63 10.74
CA PRO A 235 -12.76 6.36 9.68
C PRO A 235 -14.06 7.05 10.12
N ALA A 236 -14.84 6.38 10.99
CA ALA A 236 -16.09 6.96 11.49
C ALA A 236 -15.88 8.28 12.24
N GLU A 237 -14.79 8.40 13.01
CA GLU A 237 -14.43 9.62 13.72
C GLU A 237 -13.83 10.66 12.77
N LEU A 238 -12.85 10.28 11.98
CA LEU A 238 -12.11 11.20 11.11
C LEU A 238 -13.01 11.86 10.06
N PHE A 239 -13.92 11.11 9.46
CA PHE A 239 -14.88 11.64 8.46
C PHE A 239 -16.17 12.21 9.07
N GLY A 240 -16.60 11.69 10.23
CA GLY A 240 -17.87 12.10 10.86
C GLY A 240 -17.75 13.23 11.87
N ALA A 241 -16.63 13.31 12.58
CA ALA A 241 -16.38 14.29 13.63
C ALA A 241 -14.92 14.73 13.66
N PRO A 242 -14.36 15.27 12.55
CA PRO A 242 -12.97 15.72 12.48
C PRO A 242 -12.67 16.77 13.55
N LYS A 243 -11.55 16.67 14.22
CA LYS A 243 -11.15 17.56 15.31
C LYS A 243 -10.35 18.77 14.79
N ASN A 244 -9.48 18.55 13.81
CA ASN A 244 -8.61 19.57 13.26
C ASN A 244 -9.34 20.43 12.21
N GLU A 245 -9.24 21.76 12.32
CA GLU A 245 -9.90 22.70 11.39
C GLU A 245 -9.39 22.55 9.95
N ARG A 246 -8.12 22.21 9.76
CA ARG A 246 -7.56 21.99 8.42
C ARG A 246 -8.14 20.73 7.76
N LEU A 247 -8.41 19.68 8.55
CA LEU A 247 -9.10 18.49 8.08
C LEU A 247 -10.56 18.79 7.73
N LYS A 248 -11.27 19.59 8.54
CA LYS A 248 -12.65 20.03 8.24
C LYS A 248 -12.72 20.79 6.91
N ASP A 249 -11.81 21.75 6.71
CA ASP A 249 -11.71 22.49 5.45
C ASP A 249 -11.41 21.59 4.25
N PHE A 250 -10.52 20.60 4.41
CA PHE A 250 -10.22 19.63 3.36
C PHE A 250 -11.46 18.77 3.03
N LEU A 251 -12.08 18.17 4.03
CA LEU A 251 -13.25 17.30 3.83
C LEU A 251 -14.43 18.03 3.20
N SER A 252 -14.67 19.29 3.56
CA SER A 252 -15.75 20.11 2.97
C SER A 252 -15.58 20.36 1.46
N LYS A 253 -14.40 20.14 0.90
CA LYS A 253 -14.10 20.33 -0.53
C LYS A 253 -14.10 19.04 -1.32
N VAL A 254 -14.01 17.88 -0.65
CA VAL A 254 -13.86 16.58 -1.32
C VAL A 254 -15.01 15.61 -1.06
N LEU A 255 -15.90 15.91 -0.09
CA LEU A 255 -17.17 15.24 0.18
C LEU A 255 -18.33 16.09 -0.29
#